data_3ea000aa3c9861dd103e5840732acffa
#
_entry.id   3ea000aa3c9861dd103e5840732acffa
#
_cell.length_a   1.000
_cell.length_b   1.000
_cell.length_c   1.000
_cell.angle_alpha   90.00
_cell.angle_beta   90.00
_cell.angle_gamma   90.00
#
_symmetry.space_group_name_H-M   'P 1'
#
loop_
_entity.id
_entity.type
_entity.pdbx_description
1 polymer ?
#
loop_
_entity_poly.entity_id
_entity_poly.type
_entity_poly.pdbx_seq_one_letter_code
_entity_poly.pdbx_strand_id
1 'polypeptide(L)'
;MKEFWNYAKQKLNVDKRLIAIYCVVYFLWGMGMDWFGTQAEIAKFNFWWQVITCYIFYMVPVSLLVRGLPFHMQYAYGLIAMGLLEFGGYALQTSYAYPDNILDQFFNIRNFSLGMALFFALYFPAGNWLVGKIYTLLFGKK
;
A
#
# COMPACT_ATOMS: atom_id res chain seq x y z
N MET A 1 6.20 18.16 -16.86
CA MET A 1 5.87 18.52 -15.47
C MET A 1 4.44 19.00 -15.32
N LYS A 2 3.99 19.98 -16.12
CA LYS A 2 2.59 20.45 -16.05
C LYS A 2 1.56 19.36 -16.28
N GLU A 3 1.81 18.46 -17.23
CA GLU A 3 0.91 17.33 -17.52
C GLU A 3 0.78 16.38 -16.33
N PHE A 4 1.89 16.07 -15.65
CA PHE A 4 1.87 15.25 -14.45
C PHE A 4 1.06 15.91 -13.34
N TRP A 5 1.26 17.20 -13.11
CA TRP A 5 0.52 17.92 -12.07
C TRP A 5 -0.97 18.00 -12.38
N ASN A 6 -1.35 18.21 -13.64
CA ASN A 6 -2.75 18.18 -14.06
C ASN A 6 -3.37 16.80 -13.84
N TYR A 7 -2.65 15.76 -14.23
CA TYR A 7 -3.09 14.38 -13.99
C TYR A 7 -3.28 14.10 -12.50
N ALA A 8 -2.30 14.47 -11.69
CA ALA A 8 -2.36 14.26 -10.24
C ALA A 8 -3.54 15.02 -9.61
N LYS A 9 -3.73 16.27 -9.97
CA LYS A 9 -4.87 17.06 -9.48
C LYS A 9 -6.19 16.41 -9.83
N GLN A 10 -6.34 15.94 -11.07
CA GLN A 10 -7.56 15.27 -11.52
C GLN A 10 -7.81 13.99 -10.72
N LYS A 11 -6.79 13.18 -10.52
CA LYS A 11 -6.92 11.90 -9.80
C LYS A 11 -7.15 12.09 -8.30
N LEU A 12 -6.57 13.11 -7.70
CA LEU A 12 -6.72 13.39 -6.28
C LEU A 12 -8.00 14.18 -5.96
N ASN A 13 -8.62 14.80 -6.96
CA ASN A 13 -9.88 15.53 -6.78
C ASN A 13 -11.06 14.55 -6.82
N VAL A 14 -11.34 13.92 -5.69
CA VAL A 14 -12.37 12.91 -5.54
C VAL A 14 -13.29 13.27 -4.38
N ASP A 15 -14.47 12.61 -4.34
CA ASP A 15 -15.43 12.75 -3.26
C ASP A 15 -14.76 12.39 -1.91
N LYS A 16 -15.04 13.17 -0.89
CA LYS A 16 -14.57 12.94 0.48
C LYS A 16 -14.99 11.56 1.00
N ARG A 17 -16.17 11.07 0.59
CA ARG A 17 -16.65 9.74 0.95
C ARG A 17 -15.73 8.65 0.41
N LEU A 18 -15.27 8.82 -0.83
CA LEU A 18 -14.33 7.87 -1.44
C LEU A 18 -13.00 7.86 -0.68
N ILE A 19 -12.48 9.02 -0.33
CA ILE A 19 -11.25 9.14 0.46
C ILE A 19 -11.43 8.45 1.83
N ALA A 20 -12.57 8.65 2.48
CA ALA A 20 -12.86 8.02 3.77
C ALA A 20 -12.85 6.49 3.66
N ILE A 21 -13.42 5.94 2.59
CA ILE A 21 -13.42 4.50 2.34
C ILE A 21 -11.99 3.99 2.13
N TYR A 22 -11.18 4.70 1.35
CA TYR A 22 -9.76 4.37 1.18
C TYR A 22 -9.04 4.34 2.52
N CYS A 23 -9.22 5.37 3.33
CA CYS A 23 -8.57 5.45 4.64
C CYS A 23 -8.96 4.30 5.56
N VAL A 24 -10.24 3.96 5.62
CA VAL A 24 -10.73 2.84 6.45
C VAL A 24 -10.16 1.51 5.97
N VAL A 25 -10.24 1.25 4.67
CA VAL A 25 -9.75 -0.02 4.09
C VAL A 25 -8.25 -0.18 4.34
N TYR A 26 -7.47 0.84 4.03
CA TYR A 26 -6.02 0.76 4.18
C TYR A 26 -5.60 0.75 5.64
N PHE A 27 -6.31 1.45 6.52
CA PHE A 27 -6.04 1.38 7.96
C PHE A 27 -6.25 -0.04 8.50
N LEU A 28 -7.37 -0.67 8.16
CA LEU A 28 -7.65 -2.04 8.57
C LEU A 28 -6.63 -3.02 8.01
N TRP A 29 -6.23 -2.83 6.75
CA TRP A 29 -5.17 -3.65 6.13
C TRP A 29 -3.83 -3.46 6.84
N GLY A 30 -3.48 -2.21 7.18
CA GLY A 30 -2.25 -1.91 7.91
C GLY A 30 -2.22 -2.59 9.28
N MET A 31 -3.31 -2.47 10.02
CA MET A 31 -3.43 -3.12 11.33
C MET A 31 -3.40 -4.65 11.21
N GLY A 32 -4.13 -5.18 10.22
CA GLY A 32 -4.17 -6.62 9.96
C GLY A 32 -2.80 -7.16 9.56
N MET A 33 -2.08 -6.44 8.72
CA MET A 33 -0.75 -6.86 8.28
C MET A 33 0.29 -6.74 9.38
N ASP A 34 0.20 -5.72 10.23
CA ASP A 34 1.07 -5.62 11.40
C ASP A 34 0.85 -6.80 12.35
N TRP A 35 -0.41 -7.11 12.63
CA TRP A 35 -0.76 -8.28 13.44
C TRP A 35 -0.27 -9.58 12.79
N PHE A 36 -0.58 -9.78 11.52
CA PHE A 36 -0.16 -10.97 10.78
C PHE A 36 1.36 -11.10 10.72
N GLY A 37 2.04 -10.02 10.40
CA GLY A 37 3.51 -10.01 10.32
C GLY A 37 4.16 -10.35 11.64
N THR A 38 3.56 -9.89 12.76
CA THR A 38 4.03 -10.22 14.11
C THR A 38 3.78 -11.69 14.44
N GLN A 39 2.57 -12.20 14.15
CA GLN A 39 2.22 -13.60 14.45
C GLN A 39 2.99 -14.60 13.60
N ALA A 40 3.20 -14.27 12.32
CA ALA A 40 3.97 -15.12 11.40
C ALA A 40 5.48 -14.91 11.54
N GLU A 41 5.92 -14.00 12.42
CA GLU A 41 7.33 -13.67 12.63
C GLU A 41 8.04 -13.24 11.33
N ILE A 42 7.35 -12.43 10.51
CA ILE A 42 7.92 -11.87 9.28
C ILE A 42 8.52 -10.49 9.57
N ALA A 43 7.68 -9.55 10.02
CA ALA A 43 8.06 -8.18 10.29
C ALA A 43 7.03 -7.49 11.16
N LYS A 44 7.45 -6.45 11.86
CA LYS A 44 6.55 -5.59 12.63
C LYS A 44 7.00 -4.14 12.53
N PHE A 45 6.08 -3.21 12.70
CA PHE A 45 6.42 -1.81 12.84
C PHE A 45 7.07 -1.55 14.21
N ASN A 46 8.02 -0.64 14.25
CA ASN A 46 8.60 -0.19 15.51
C ASN A 46 7.62 0.68 16.31
N PHE A 47 6.76 1.43 15.59
CA PHE A 47 5.80 2.35 16.19
C PHE A 47 4.45 2.21 15.50
N TRP A 48 3.37 2.24 16.27
CA TRP A 48 2.00 2.09 15.75
C TRP A 48 1.62 3.18 14.74
N TRP A 49 2.12 4.41 14.92
CA TRP A 49 1.81 5.51 14.00
C TRP A 49 2.36 5.27 12.58
N GLN A 50 3.27 4.34 12.42
CA GLN A 50 3.80 3.98 11.09
C GLN A 50 2.71 3.35 10.18
N VAL A 51 1.71 2.70 10.77
CA VAL A 51 0.54 2.23 10.03
C VAL A 51 -0.15 3.41 9.34
N ILE A 52 -0.37 4.51 10.07
CA ILE A 52 -1.01 5.70 9.52
C ILE A 52 -0.15 6.33 8.43
N THR A 53 1.13 6.53 8.70
CA THR A 53 2.02 7.18 7.72
C THR A 53 2.19 6.35 6.46
N CYS A 54 2.42 5.04 6.58
CA CYS A 54 2.66 4.18 5.43
C CYS A 54 1.38 3.89 4.65
N TYR A 55 0.30 3.53 5.33
CA TYR A 55 -0.93 3.10 4.65
C TYR A 55 -1.84 4.26 4.27
N ILE A 56 -1.97 5.28 5.11
CA ILE A 56 -2.89 6.39 4.85
C ILE A 56 -2.21 7.51 4.06
N PHE A 57 -1.08 8.01 4.55
CA PHE A 57 -0.44 9.17 3.91
C PHE A 57 0.40 8.82 2.69
N TYR A 58 0.77 7.57 2.52
CA TYR A 58 1.57 7.12 1.36
C TYR A 58 0.76 6.28 0.38
N MET A 59 0.17 5.17 0.83
CA MET A 59 -0.49 4.22 -0.07
C MET A 59 -1.82 4.73 -0.62
N VAL A 60 -2.60 5.47 0.17
CA VAL A 60 -3.89 6.01 -0.30
C VAL A 60 -3.69 6.99 -1.46
N PRO A 61 -2.79 8.00 -1.37
CA PRO A 61 -2.54 8.87 -2.53
C PRO A 61 -2.05 8.11 -3.76
N VAL A 62 -1.17 7.14 -3.59
CA VAL A 62 -0.68 6.32 -4.71
C VAL A 62 -1.83 5.52 -5.34
N SER A 63 -2.69 4.92 -4.54
CA SER A 63 -3.89 4.21 -5.03
C SER A 63 -4.79 5.11 -5.85
N LEU A 64 -5.01 6.33 -5.38
CA LEU A 64 -5.82 7.32 -6.11
C LEU A 64 -5.17 7.68 -7.45
N LEU A 65 -3.85 7.84 -7.47
CA LEU A 65 -3.12 8.19 -8.69
C LEU A 65 -3.17 7.09 -9.74
N VAL A 66 -3.17 5.82 -9.35
CA VAL A 66 -3.16 4.70 -10.29
C VAL A 66 -4.54 4.12 -10.59
N ARG A 67 -5.59 4.62 -9.95
CA ARG A 67 -6.94 4.11 -10.21
C ARG A 67 -7.36 4.32 -11.66
N GLY A 68 -8.09 3.36 -12.20
CA GLY A 68 -8.54 3.39 -13.60
C GLY A 68 -7.52 2.86 -14.60
N LEU A 69 -6.30 2.60 -14.17
CA LEU A 69 -5.30 1.95 -15.01
C LEU A 69 -5.52 0.43 -15.05
N PRO A 70 -5.06 -0.26 -16.12
CA PRO A 70 -5.10 -1.73 -16.14
C PRO A 70 -4.36 -2.35 -14.97
N PHE A 71 -4.70 -3.59 -14.61
CA PHE A 71 -4.11 -4.30 -13.48
C PHE A 71 -2.57 -4.27 -13.51
N HIS A 72 -2.00 -4.60 -14.65
CA HIS A 72 -0.54 -4.67 -14.78
C HIS A 72 0.15 -3.33 -14.57
N MET A 73 -0.50 -2.23 -14.96
CA MET A 73 0.04 -0.88 -14.75
C MET A 73 -0.11 -0.44 -13.31
N GLN A 74 -1.24 -0.73 -12.67
CA GLN A 74 -1.41 -0.47 -11.24
C GLN A 74 -0.37 -1.22 -10.42
N TYR A 75 -0.12 -2.47 -10.77
CA TYR A 75 0.89 -3.29 -10.09
C TYR A 75 2.29 -2.73 -10.31
N ALA A 76 2.64 -2.37 -11.55
CA ALA A 76 3.98 -1.86 -11.87
C ALA A 76 4.28 -0.55 -11.13
N TYR A 77 3.37 0.41 -11.19
CA TYR A 77 3.55 1.67 -10.47
C TYR A 77 3.51 1.47 -8.96
N GLY A 78 2.65 0.59 -8.49
CA GLY A 78 2.60 0.19 -7.08
C GLY A 78 3.91 -0.44 -6.62
N LEU A 79 4.52 -1.27 -7.46
CA LEU A 79 5.80 -1.89 -7.16
C LEU A 79 6.92 -0.84 -7.00
N ILE A 80 6.94 0.17 -7.88
CA ILE A 80 7.90 1.28 -7.76
C ILE A 80 7.67 2.02 -6.45
N ALA A 81 6.42 2.37 -6.14
CA ALA A 81 6.08 3.11 -4.93
C ALA A 81 6.43 2.32 -3.67
N MET A 82 6.08 1.04 -3.63
CA MET A 82 6.37 0.20 -2.46
C MET A 82 7.86 -0.14 -2.36
N GLY A 83 8.54 -0.26 -3.48
CA GLY A 83 10.00 -0.41 -3.49
C GLY A 83 10.69 0.78 -2.81
N LEU A 84 10.28 1.99 -3.17
CA LEU A 84 10.81 3.19 -2.52
C LEU A 84 10.52 3.20 -1.02
N LEU A 85 9.31 2.83 -0.61
CA LEU A 85 8.92 2.79 0.79
C LEU A 85 9.70 1.72 1.57
N GLU A 86 9.78 0.51 1.04
CA GLU A 86 10.43 -0.62 1.74
C GLU A 86 11.95 -0.45 1.83
N PHE A 87 12.59 -0.04 0.75
CA PHE A 87 14.04 0.22 0.78
C PHE A 87 14.36 1.43 1.64
N GLY A 88 13.51 2.45 1.62
CA GLY A 88 13.64 3.61 2.51
C GLY A 88 13.49 3.21 3.98
N GLY A 89 12.48 2.41 4.30
CA GLY A 89 12.26 1.90 5.64
C GLY A 89 13.43 1.06 6.15
N TYR A 90 13.96 0.21 5.28
CA TYR A 90 15.14 -0.59 5.60
C TYR A 90 16.36 0.31 5.89
N ALA A 91 16.60 1.29 5.04
CA ALA A 91 17.74 2.21 5.19
C ALA A 91 17.63 3.06 6.47
N LEU A 92 16.40 3.45 6.85
CA LEU A 92 16.14 4.25 8.04
C LEU A 92 15.87 3.42 9.30
N GLN A 93 15.83 2.09 9.17
CA GLN A 93 15.56 1.15 10.26
C GLN A 93 14.25 1.44 10.99
N THR A 94 13.18 1.75 10.24
CA THR A 94 11.89 2.10 10.80
C THR A 94 10.98 0.90 11.04
N SER A 95 11.39 -0.29 10.58
CA SER A 95 10.65 -1.52 10.82
C SER A 95 11.61 -2.63 11.21
N TYR A 96 11.09 -3.62 11.94
CA TYR A 96 11.84 -4.78 12.38
C TYR A 96 11.47 -6.00 11.53
N ALA A 97 12.47 -6.61 10.89
CA ALA A 97 12.32 -7.88 10.19
C ALA A 97 12.87 -9.00 11.08
N TYR A 98 12.05 -10.04 11.28
CA TYR A 98 12.50 -11.18 12.07
C TYR A 98 13.54 -11.98 11.28
N PRO A 99 14.62 -12.46 11.94
CA PRO A 99 15.58 -13.32 11.27
C PRO A 99 14.95 -14.66 10.85
N ASP A 100 15.41 -15.21 9.73
CA ASP A 100 14.96 -16.48 9.19
C ASP A 100 13.44 -16.57 8.98
N ASN A 101 12.81 -15.44 8.64
CA ASN A 101 11.38 -15.40 8.35
C ASN A 101 11.07 -16.15 7.04
N ILE A 102 9.77 -16.35 6.79
CA ILE A 102 9.33 -17.11 5.62
C ILE A 102 9.78 -16.51 4.30
N LEU A 103 9.92 -15.18 4.23
CA LEU A 103 10.42 -14.52 3.02
C LEU A 103 11.91 -14.79 2.83
N ASP A 104 12.67 -14.85 3.91
CA ASP A 104 14.09 -15.24 3.86
C ASP A 104 14.23 -16.65 3.32
N GLN A 105 13.37 -17.56 3.75
CA GLN A 105 13.42 -18.96 3.29
C GLN A 105 13.06 -19.08 1.81
N PHE A 106 12.04 -18.32 1.34
CA PHE A 106 11.57 -18.38 -0.04
C PHE A 106 12.46 -17.63 -1.02
N PHE A 107 12.93 -16.43 -0.64
CA PHE A 107 13.66 -15.56 -1.55
C PHE A 107 15.16 -15.53 -1.29
N ASN A 108 15.62 -16.37 -0.36
CA ASN A 108 17.04 -16.44 0.04
C ASN A 108 17.56 -15.07 0.42
N ILE A 109 17.01 -14.46 1.40
CA ILE A 109 16.91 -13.03 1.54
C ILE A 109 18.12 -12.31 2.03
N ARG A 110 18.64 -11.78 1.12
CA ARG A 110 19.17 -10.41 1.08
C ARG A 110 18.16 -9.40 0.49
N ASN A 111 16.97 -9.84 0.10
CA ASN A 111 15.98 -9.05 -0.65
C ASN A 111 14.61 -9.01 0.04
N PHE A 112 14.61 -8.91 1.38
CA PHE A 112 13.38 -8.79 2.17
C PHE A 112 12.52 -7.61 1.66
N SER A 113 13.14 -6.45 1.46
CA SER A 113 12.44 -5.25 0.98
C SER A 113 11.82 -5.46 -0.40
N LEU A 114 12.51 -6.15 -1.29
CA LEU A 114 11.96 -6.48 -2.62
C LEU A 114 10.77 -7.43 -2.51
N GLY A 115 10.88 -8.47 -1.68
CA GLY A 115 9.78 -9.40 -1.44
C GLY A 115 8.54 -8.72 -0.87
N MET A 116 8.73 -7.84 0.10
CA MET A 116 7.64 -7.04 0.68
C MET A 116 7.02 -6.10 -0.37
N ALA A 117 7.85 -5.45 -1.19
CA ALA A 117 7.36 -4.56 -2.24
C ALA A 117 6.53 -5.33 -3.29
N LEU A 118 6.99 -6.51 -3.69
CA LEU A 118 6.25 -7.38 -4.63
C LEU A 118 4.88 -7.75 -4.09
N PHE A 119 4.79 -8.07 -2.81
CA PHE A 119 3.53 -8.41 -2.16
C PHE A 119 2.61 -7.18 -2.02
N PHE A 120 3.12 -6.10 -1.47
CA PHE A 120 2.31 -4.89 -1.22
C PHE A 120 1.87 -4.19 -2.49
N ALA A 121 2.58 -4.37 -3.60
CA ALA A 121 2.16 -3.80 -4.88
C ALA A 121 0.78 -4.33 -5.32
N LEU A 122 0.38 -5.53 -4.88
CA LEU A 122 -0.95 -6.08 -5.13
C LEU A 122 -2.07 -5.29 -4.45
N TYR A 123 -1.75 -4.55 -3.38
CA TYR A 123 -2.74 -3.76 -2.65
C TYR A 123 -3.36 -2.66 -3.51
N PHE A 124 -2.63 -2.11 -4.47
CA PHE A 124 -3.12 -1.02 -5.30
C PHE A 124 -4.25 -1.47 -6.23
N PRO A 125 -4.09 -2.50 -7.08
CA PRO A 125 -5.24 -2.97 -7.87
C PRO A 125 -6.34 -3.58 -7.01
N ALA A 126 -5.99 -4.36 -5.98
CA ALA A 126 -6.97 -4.96 -5.10
C ALA A 126 -7.74 -3.90 -4.28
N GLY A 127 -7.02 -2.89 -3.78
CA GLY A 127 -7.62 -1.79 -3.03
C GLY A 127 -8.56 -0.94 -3.87
N ASN A 128 -8.15 -0.61 -5.09
CA ASN A 128 -9.01 0.13 -6.01
C ASN A 128 -10.28 -0.65 -6.35
N TRP A 129 -10.16 -1.94 -6.57
CA TRP A 129 -11.31 -2.81 -6.81
C TRP A 129 -12.24 -2.84 -5.59
N LEU A 130 -11.68 -3.10 -4.41
CA LEU A 130 -12.45 -3.22 -3.16
C LEU A 130 -13.14 -1.91 -2.79
N VAL A 131 -12.41 -0.81 -2.83
CA VAL A 131 -12.95 0.53 -2.52
C VAL A 131 -14.08 0.89 -3.50
N GLY A 132 -13.89 0.60 -4.79
CA GLY A 132 -14.94 0.82 -5.79
C GLY A 132 -16.20 0.02 -5.49
N LYS A 133 -16.06 -1.24 -5.09
CA LYS A 133 -17.18 -2.09 -4.69
C LYS A 133 -17.90 -1.57 -3.46
N ILE A 134 -17.17 -1.19 -2.44
CA ILE A 134 -17.74 -0.65 -1.20
C ILE A 134 -18.47 0.67 -1.49
N TYR A 135 -17.86 1.56 -2.26
CA TYR A 135 -18.47 2.84 -2.63
C TYR A 135 -19.81 2.62 -3.37
N THR A 136 -19.82 1.71 -4.36
CA THR A 136 -21.02 1.39 -5.11
C THR A 136 -22.09 0.79 -4.20
N LEU A 137 -21.71 -0.07 -3.27
CA LEU A 137 -22.62 -0.72 -2.33
C LEU A 137 -23.26 0.29 -1.38
N LEU A 138 -22.49 1.24 -0.87
CA LEU A 138 -22.94 2.20 0.15
C LEU A 138 -23.67 3.41 -0.46
N PHE A 139 -23.21 3.90 -1.61
CA PHE A 139 -23.69 5.15 -2.20
C PHE A 139 -24.33 4.98 -3.58
N GLY A 140 -24.39 3.75 -4.07
CA GLY A 140 -24.97 3.44 -5.37
C GLY A 140 -24.04 3.75 -6.54
N LYS A 141 -24.54 3.47 -7.75
CA LYS A 141 -23.79 3.72 -8.99
C LYS A 141 -23.65 5.23 -9.24
N LYS A 142 -22.47 5.58 -9.63
CA LYS A 142 -22.26 6.88 -10.26
C LYS A 142 -22.79 6.90 -11.68
#